data_93c6cda2b57aec03615bd1c560632657
#
_entry.id   93c6cda2b57aec03615bd1c560632657
#
_cell.length_a   1.000
_cell.length_b   1.000
_cell.length_c   1.000
_cell.angle_alpha   90.00
_cell.angle_beta   90.00
_cell.angle_gamma   90.00
#
_symmetry.space_group_name_H-M   'P 1'
#
loop_
_entity.id
_entity.type
_entity.pdbx_description
1 polymer ?
#
loop_
_entity_poly.entity_id
_entity_poly.type
_entity_poly.pdbx_seq_one_letter_code
_entity_poly.pdbx_strand_id
1 'polypeptide(L)'
;MTLIAEGDLLIEYGDHIFSGTKLQYDFANQKGTLWNGRTVEGMWFVGGERVDLEGKGNYSVYNAFITTCEGTEPFWQVSAKSASLSDGALLKSSSVSVNFFDVPFFWLPSFKTNLKILYNPPIRYKVVWDKGLGPRITMRYRVFSWEDFGLFLRLDYRLTKGPGAAIESEYFSPDKKTVFVTRSYGAFDKEVPDEEGWKRYRLQGLLHHESLDEKTLVHATYDKYHDLKMISDFPSSDFEIDTQKRTQFLLRHQEDITFASIFVEPRLNPFESINQKLPLAKAGIRPLTIGNTGILSENRVSAGYLDYVYAHELVHSYPALHETHAARLETKNRLYRPFSAGPLHITPTAGIQAIFYNNNPQFESIGQGVITYGGTIQAPFYRKYSSYRHVVKPYMEYEGLTNPRARLSQHYTFSIDDGLYQINSLKTGLCN
;
A
#
# COMPACT_ATOMS: atom_id res chain seq x y z
N MET A 1 -25.88 -8.32 -47.24
CA MET A 1 -26.48 -9.50 -46.57
C MET A 1 -27.13 -8.98 -45.29
N THR A 2 -28.44 -9.20 -45.17
CA THR A 2 -29.20 -8.73 -43.99
C THR A 2 -29.67 -9.93 -43.19
N LEU A 3 -29.42 -9.89 -41.86
CA LEU A 3 -29.91 -10.84 -40.88
C LEU A 3 -31.21 -10.26 -40.27
N ILE A 4 -32.27 -11.07 -40.20
CA ILE A 4 -33.47 -10.76 -39.45
C ILE A 4 -33.72 -11.93 -38.49
N ALA A 5 -33.86 -11.63 -37.20
CA ALA A 5 -34.17 -12.60 -36.16
C ALA A 5 -35.31 -12.05 -35.27
N GLU A 6 -36.26 -12.90 -34.88
CA GLU A 6 -37.40 -12.55 -34.02
C GLU A 6 -37.60 -13.61 -32.94
N GLY A 7 -38.00 -13.20 -31.76
CA GLY A 7 -38.21 -14.03 -30.56
C GLY A 7 -37.35 -13.55 -29.40
N ASP A 8 -37.13 -14.41 -28.43
CA ASP A 8 -36.23 -14.11 -27.31
C ASP A 8 -34.77 -14.28 -27.76
N LEU A 9 -34.16 -13.17 -28.13
CA LEU A 9 -32.82 -13.15 -28.72
C LEU A 9 -31.77 -12.94 -27.63
N LEU A 10 -30.69 -13.71 -27.72
CA LEU A 10 -29.43 -13.49 -27.00
C LEU A 10 -28.33 -13.31 -28.04
N ILE A 11 -27.65 -12.21 -27.98
CA ILE A 11 -26.65 -11.78 -28.97
C ILE A 11 -25.33 -11.57 -28.26
N GLU A 12 -24.33 -12.31 -28.66
CA GLU A 12 -22.93 -12.12 -28.18
C GLU A 12 -22.19 -11.27 -29.21
N TYR A 13 -21.61 -10.16 -28.74
CA TYR A 13 -20.77 -9.28 -29.56
C TYR A 13 -19.56 -8.82 -28.77
N GLY A 14 -18.42 -9.42 -29.05
CA GLY A 14 -17.20 -9.25 -28.24
C GLY A 14 -17.41 -9.75 -26.81
N ASP A 15 -17.10 -8.93 -25.84
CA ASP A 15 -17.27 -9.23 -24.40
C ASP A 15 -18.67 -8.85 -23.88
N HIS A 16 -19.57 -8.38 -24.74
CA HIS A 16 -20.89 -7.91 -24.35
C HIS A 16 -22.00 -8.87 -24.79
N ILE A 17 -22.97 -9.06 -23.92
CA ILE A 17 -24.17 -9.86 -24.15
C ILE A 17 -25.38 -8.91 -24.21
N PHE A 18 -26.14 -8.99 -25.29
CA PHE A 18 -27.38 -8.24 -25.49
C PHE A 18 -28.56 -9.21 -25.57
N SER A 19 -29.65 -8.83 -24.94
CA SER A 19 -30.96 -9.48 -25.14
C SER A 19 -31.91 -8.56 -25.87
N GLY A 20 -32.88 -9.12 -26.60
CA GLY A 20 -33.87 -8.35 -27.30
C GLY A 20 -34.94 -9.23 -27.93
N THR A 21 -35.96 -8.61 -28.53
CA THR A 21 -37.12 -9.34 -29.13
C THR A 21 -37.06 -9.44 -30.63
N LYS A 22 -36.35 -8.53 -31.29
CA LYS A 22 -36.17 -8.54 -32.74
C LYS A 22 -34.88 -7.86 -33.11
N LEU A 23 -34.11 -8.45 -34.02
CA LEU A 23 -32.89 -7.91 -34.59
C LEU A 23 -33.03 -7.83 -36.12
N GLN A 24 -32.63 -6.69 -36.64
CA GLN A 24 -32.37 -6.52 -38.09
C GLN A 24 -30.95 -5.95 -38.23
N TYR A 25 -30.06 -6.66 -38.94
CA TYR A 25 -28.67 -6.26 -39.07
C TYR A 25 -28.17 -6.41 -40.52
N ASP A 26 -27.57 -5.34 -41.06
CA ASP A 26 -26.92 -5.33 -42.37
C ASP A 26 -25.41 -5.42 -42.22
N PHE A 27 -24.84 -6.56 -42.57
CA PHE A 27 -23.41 -6.83 -42.50
C PHE A 27 -22.58 -5.96 -43.47
N ALA A 28 -23.15 -5.53 -44.61
CA ALA A 28 -22.41 -4.74 -45.58
C ALA A 28 -22.16 -3.31 -45.04
N ASN A 29 -23.14 -2.73 -44.39
CA ASN A 29 -23.10 -1.36 -43.87
C ASN A 29 -22.78 -1.30 -42.39
N GLN A 30 -22.68 -2.45 -41.69
CA GLN A 30 -22.50 -2.57 -40.24
C GLN A 30 -23.55 -1.74 -39.46
N LYS A 31 -24.79 -1.76 -39.90
CA LYS A 31 -25.92 -1.06 -39.29
C LYS A 31 -27.00 -2.06 -38.89
N GLY A 32 -27.69 -1.74 -37.81
CA GLY A 32 -28.79 -2.59 -37.39
C GLY A 32 -29.70 -1.94 -36.36
N THR A 33 -30.83 -2.58 -36.14
CA THR A 33 -31.82 -2.18 -35.13
C THR A 33 -32.15 -3.38 -34.27
N LEU A 34 -32.08 -3.19 -32.96
CA LEU A 34 -32.48 -4.16 -31.94
C LEU A 34 -33.65 -3.58 -31.14
N TRP A 35 -34.76 -4.30 -31.12
CA TRP A 35 -35.97 -3.94 -30.37
C TRP A 35 -35.93 -4.57 -28.96
N ASN A 36 -36.38 -3.78 -27.97
CA ASN A 36 -36.35 -4.12 -26.55
C ASN A 36 -34.95 -4.57 -26.11
N GLY A 37 -33.95 -3.87 -26.62
CA GLY A 37 -32.54 -4.19 -26.38
C GLY A 37 -32.13 -3.93 -24.94
N ARG A 38 -31.48 -4.91 -24.30
CA ARG A 38 -30.91 -4.82 -22.95
C ARG A 38 -29.51 -5.41 -22.91
N THR A 39 -28.64 -4.81 -22.10
CA THR A 39 -27.30 -5.33 -21.81
C THR A 39 -26.95 -5.06 -20.36
N VAL A 40 -25.97 -5.79 -19.85
CA VAL A 40 -25.42 -5.63 -18.50
C VAL A 40 -23.96 -5.24 -18.61
N GLU A 41 -23.59 -4.14 -17.98
CA GLU A 41 -22.22 -3.66 -17.91
C GLU A 41 -21.81 -3.47 -16.45
N GLY A 42 -21.01 -4.40 -15.92
CA GLY A 42 -20.70 -4.46 -14.50
C GLY A 42 -21.97 -4.65 -13.66
N MET A 43 -22.31 -3.64 -12.84
CA MET A 43 -23.54 -3.64 -12.01
C MET A 43 -24.73 -2.90 -12.69
N TRP A 44 -24.55 -2.41 -13.92
CA TRP A 44 -25.53 -1.56 -14.58
C TRP A 44 -26.33 -2.34 -15.62
N PHE A 45 -27.64 -2.25 -15.52
CA PHE A 45 -28.59 -2.71 -16.55
C PHE A 45 -28.93 -1.52 -17.44
N VAL A 46 -28.62 -1.63 -18.70
CA VAL A 46 -28.82 -0.58 -19.70
C VAL A 46 -29.71 -1.12 -20.82
N GLY A 47 -30.67 -0.33 -21.30
CA GLY A 47 -31.51 -0.78 -22.41
C GLY A 47 -32.41 0.30 -22.93
N GLY A 48 -33.28 -0.10 -23.84
CA GLY A 48 -34.32 0.75 -24.44
C GLY A 48 -35.27 -0.03 -25.34
N GLU A 49 -36.37 0.59 -25.68
CA GLU A 49 -37.39 0.01 -26.57
C GLU A 49 -36.83 -0.26 -27.98
N ARG A 50 -35.94 0.62 -28.43
CA ARG A 50 -35.27 0.48 -29.73
C ARG A 50 -33.82 0.98 -29.63
N VAL A 51 -32.89 0.17 -30.08
CA VAL A 51 -31.47 0.46 -30.18
C VAL A 51 -31.06 0.42 -31.66
N ASP A 52 -30.67 1.54 -32.21
CA ASP A 52 -30.16 1.65 -33.59
C ASP A 52 -28.61 1.72 -33.54
N LEU A 53 -27.96 0.81 -34.20
CA LEU A 53 -26.52 0.82 -34.46
C LEU A 53 -26.29 1.53 -35.80
N GLU A 54 -25.72 2.74 -35.78
CA GLU A 54 -25.51 3.59 -36.94
C GLU A 54 -24.12 3.42 -37.57
N GLY A 55 -23.32 2.54 -37.01
CA GLY A 55 -21.95 2.25 -37.41
C GLY A 55 -21.04 2.09 -36.21
N LYS A 56 -19.77 1.84 -36.46
CA LYS A 56 -18.79 1.49 -35.41
C LYS A 56 -18.70 2.59 -34.32
N GLY A 57 -19.15 2.28 -33.11
CA GLY A 57 -19.11 3.19 -31.95
C GLY A 57 -20.23 4.23 -31.86
N ASN A 58 -21.21 4.23 -32.81
CA ASN A 58 -22.35 5.15 -32.83
C ASN A 58 -23.66 4.38 -32.59
N TYR A 59 -24.39 4.76 -31.54
CA TYR A 59 -25.61 4.12 -31.12
C TYR A 59 -26.68 5.18 -30.82
N SER A 60 -27.92 4.91 -31.21
CA SER A 60 -29.10 5.69 -30.82
C SER A 60 -30.09 4.79 -30.11
N VAL A 61 -30.49 5.16 -28.90
CA VAL A 61 -31.41 4.39 -28.07
C VAL A 61 -32.65 5.24 -27.79
N TYR A 62 -33.80 4.68 -28.05
CA TYR A 62 -35.11 5.31 -27.82
C TYR A 62 -35.78 4.68 -26.60
N ASN A 63 -36.44 5.50 -25.80
CA ASN A 63 -36.97 5.12 -24.49
C ASN A 63 -35.91 4.38 -23.67
N ALA A 64 -34.71 5.01 -23.59
CA ALA A 64 -33.55 4.47 -22.94
C ALA A 64 -33.71 4.45 -21.40
N PHE A 65 -33.15 3.45 -20.76
CA PHE A 65 -33.05 3.40 -19.31
C PHE A 65 -31.71 2.86 -18.85
N ILE A 66 -31.32 3.24 -17.61
CA ILE A 66 -30.19 2.68 -16.86
C ILE A 66 -30.56 2.54 -15.39
N THR A 67 -30.24 1.40 -14.79
CA THR A 67 -30.50 1.10 -13.39
C THR A 67 -29.45 0.10 -12.86
N THR A 68 -29.36 -0.05 -11.53
CA THR A 68 -28.61 -1.13 -10.89
C THR A 68 -29.56 -2.19 -10.30
N CYS A 69 -30.87 -2.05 -10.48
CA CYS A 69 -31.85 -2.98 -9.97
C CYS A 69 -32.07 -4.13 -10.96
N GLU A 70 -32.05 -5.35 -10.46
CA GLU A 70 -32.45 -6.54 -11.21
C GLU A 70 -33.99 -6.63 -11.30
N GLY A 71 -34.52 -7.06 -12.43
CA GLY A 71 -35.95 -7.30 -12.63
C GLY A 71 -36.62 -6.31 -13.59
N THR A 72 -37.94 -6.45 -13.73
CA THR A 72 -38.78 -5.67 -14.68
C THR A 72 -39.25 -4.35 -14.10
N GLU A 73 -39.33 -4.22 -12.79
CA GLU A 73 -39.78 -3.02 -12.06
C GLU A 73 -38.66 -2.53 -11.15
N PRO A 74 -37.72 -1.70 -11.67
CA PRO A 74 -36.61 -1.23 -10.88
C PRO A 74 -37.06 -0.24 -9.81
N PHE A 75 -36.52 -0.35 -8.59
CA PHE A 75 -36.73 0.61 -7.51
C PHE A 75 -36.36 2.04 -7.92
N TRP A 76 -35.30 2.19 -8.73
CA TRP A 76 -34.89 3.44 -9.31
C TRP A 76 -34.37 3.23 -10.72
N GLN A 77 -34.56 4.23 -11.57
CA GLN A 77 -33.98 4.25 -12.91
C GLN A 77 -33.76 5.67 -13.39
N VAL A 78 -32.78 5.84 -14.25
CA VAL A 78 -32.66 7.04 -15.11
C VAL A 78 -33.21 6.68 -16.46
N SER A 79 -34.23 7.41 -16.91
CA SER A 79 -34.88 7.22 -18.22
C SER A 79 -34.60 8.39 -19.12
N ALA A 80 -34.58 8.17 -20.43
CA ALA A 80 -34.45 9.22 -21.42
C ALA A 80 -35.32 8.88 -22.64
N LYS A 81 -36.01 9.88 -23.22
CA LYS A 81 -36.79 9.69 -24.43
C LYS A 81 -35.92 9.25 -25.60
N SER A 82 -34.72 9.82 -25.70
CA SER A 82 -33.70 9.37 -26.62
C SER A 82 -32.30 9.59 -26.01
N ALA A 83 -31.40 8.67 -26.30
CA ALA A 83 -30.00 8.78 -25.97
C ALA A 83 -29.16 8.39 -27.17
N SER A 84 -28.16 9.19 -27.53
CA SER A 84 -27.22 8.87 -28.61
C SER A 84 -25.81 8.88 -28.11
N LEU A 85 -25.05 7.87 -28.48
CA LEU A 85 -23.63 7.75 -28.22
C LEU A 85 -22.87 7.92 -29.53
N SER A 86 -21.98 8.89 -29.59
CA SER A 86 -21.14 9.16 -30.76
C SER A 86 -19.66 8.94 -30.39
N ASP A 87 -18.91 8.33 -31.32
CA ASP A 87 -17.48 8.02 -31.18
C ASP A 87 -17.14 7.24 -29.90
N GLY A 88 -18.08 6.43 -29.43
CA GLY A 88 -17.95 5.63 -28.20
C GLY A 88 -17.79 6.43 -26.92
N ALA A 89 -17.94 7.76 -26.96
CA ALA A 89 -17.67 8.61 -25.81
C ALA A 89 -18.69 9.73 -25.56
N LEU A 90 -19.21 10.38 -26.59
CA LEU A 90 -20.10 11.53 -26.44
C LEU A 90 -21.56 11.08 -26.31
N LEU A 91 -22.09 11.15 -25.10
CA LEU A 91 -23.49 10.88 -24.79
C LEU A 91 -24.32 12.17 -24.90
N LYS A 92 -25.36 12.14 -25.68
CA LYS A 92 -26.40 13.18 -25.74
C LYS A 92 -27.76 12.52 -25.46
N SER A 93 -28.53 13.08 -24.54
CA SER A 93 -29.82 12.54 -24.15
C SER A 93 -30.86 13.64 -24.10
N SER A 94 -32.10 13.32 -24.43
CA SER A 94 -33.25 14.23 -24.36
C SER A 94 -34.28 13.73 -23.34
N SER A 95 -34.99 14.65 -22.69
CA SER A 95 -36.02 14.35 -21.69
C SER A 95 -35.55 13.30 -20.68
N VAL A 96 -34.46 13.62 -19.95
CA VAL A 96 -33.89 12.73 -18.96
C VAL A 96 -34.67 12.88 -17.67
N SER A 97 -35.11 11.76 -17.06
CA SER A 97 -35.76 11.74 -15.76
C SER A 97 -35.09 10.72 -14.85
N VAL A 98 -34.98 11.06 -13.56
CA VAL A 98 -34.61 10.12 -12.52
C VAL A 98 -35.88 9.72 -11.79
N ASN A 99 -36.24 8.45 -11.87
CA ASN A 99 -37.48 7.92 -11.31
C ASN A 99 -37.18 7.00 -10.11
N PHE A 100 -38.00 7.12 -9.07
CA PHE A 100 -38.06 6.19 -7.94
C PHE A 100 -39.47 5.61 -7.88
N PHE A 101 -39.61 4.29 -7.91
CA PHE A 101 -40.93 3.60 -7.99
C PHE A 101 -41.84 4.20 -9.07
N ASP A 102 -41.29 4.42 -10.28
CA ASP A 102 -41.93 5.08 -11.42
C ASP A 102 -42.39 6.54 -11.21
N VAL A 103 -42.11 7.12 -10.07
CA VAL A 103 -42.35 8.55 -9.81
C VAL A 103 -41.12 9.36 -10.21
N PRO A 104 -41.25 10.32 -11.15
CA PRO A 104 -40.17 11.20 -11.56
C PRO A 104 -39.79 12.14 -10.41
N PHE A 105 -38.57 11.96 -9.86
CA PHE A 105 -38.02 12.81 -8.81
C PHE A 105 -37.31 14.04 -9.37
N PHE A 106 -36.67 13.88 -10.53
CA PHE A 106 -35.89 14.92 -11.17
C PHE A 106 -35.99 14.81 -12.68
N TRP A 107 -36.05 15.95 -13.37
CA TRP A 107 -36.18 15.99 -14.85
C TRP A 107 -35.28 17.06 -15.45
N LEU A 108 -34.63 16.73 -16.58
CA LEU A 108 -33.83 17.62 -17.41
C LEU A 108 -34.32 17.56 -18.87
N PRO A 109 -34.49 18.71 -19.57
CA PRO A 109 -34.89 18.74 -20.95
C PRO A 109 -33.85 18.08 -21.88
N SER A 110 -32.57 18.23 -21.56
CA SER A 110 -31.48 17.60 -22.27
C SER A 110 -30.26 17.40 -21.36
N PHE A 111 -29.47 16.37 -21.64
CA PHE A 111 -28.23 16.09 -20.98
C PHE A 111 -27.17 15.72 -21.99
N LYS A 112 -25.97 16.33 -21.88
CA LYS A 112 -24.83 16.05 -22.76
C LYS A 112 -23.59 15.88 -21.90
N THR A 113 -22.89 14.75 -22.06
CA THR A 113 -21.66 14.47 -21.35
C THR A 113 -20.70 13.63 -22.18
N ASN A 114 -19.43 13.67 -21.83
CA ASN A 114 -18.44 12.74 -22.36
C ASN A 114 -18.30 11.58 -21.38
N LEU A 115 -18.59 10.36 -21.81
CA LEU A 115 -18.52 9.17 -20.95
C LEU A 115 -17.12 8.93 -20.38
N LYS A 116 -16.06 9.36 -21.08
CA LYS A 116 -14.69 9.32 -20.53
C LYS A 116 -14.57 10.12 -19.24
N ILE A 117 -15.37 11.17 -19.06
CA ILE A 117 -15.44 11.94 -17.81
C ILE A 117 -16.12 11.14 -16.70
N LEU A 118 -17.10 10.28 -17.03
CA LEU A 118 -17.77 9.43 -16.05
C LEU A 118 -16.88 8.32 -15.54
N TYR A 119 -16.01 7.76 -16.38
CA TYR A 119 -15.01 6.77 -15.95
C TYR A 119 -13.95 7.38 -15.03
N ASN A 120 -13.66 8.69 -15.19
CA ASN A 120 -12.69 9.40 -14.36
C ASN A 120 -13.16 10.82 -14.06
N PRO A 121 -14.24 10.99 -13.26
CA PRO A 121 -14.82 12.30 -12.99
C PRO A 121 -13.82 13.21 -12.30
N PRO A 122 -13.76 14.52 -12.68
CA PRO A 122 -12.88 15.47 -12.02
C PRO A 122 -13.29 15.72 -10.57
N ILE A 123 -14.55 15.46 -10.23
CA ILE A 123 -15.08 15.61 -8.87
C ILE A 123 -15.55 14.24 -8.39
N ARG A 124 -15.05 13.85 -7.23
CA ARG A 124 -15.53 12.68 -6.47
C ARG A 124 -16.10 13.19 -5.16
N TYR A 125 -17.26 12.69 -4.77
CA TYR A 125 -17.87 13.00 -3.49
C TYR A 125 -18.21 11.71 -2.75
N LYS A 126 -18.18 11.78 -1.44
CA LYS A 126 -18.52 10.66 -0.55
C LYS A 126 -19.25 11.22 0.67
N VAL A 127 -20.33 10.54 1.04
CA VAL A 127 -21.05 10.79 2.28
C VAL A 127 -20.90 9.55 3.14
N VAL A 128 -20.39 9.70 4.35
CA VAL A 128 -20.18 8.62 5.30
C VAL A 128 -20.82 8.98 6.62
N TRP A 129 -21.40 8.00 7.28
CA TRP A 129 -21.88 8.14 8.65
C TRP A 129 -20.97 7.35 9.57
N ASP A 130 -20.16 8.08 10.35
CA ASP A 130 -19.27 7.48 11.35
C ASP A 130 -19.99 7.40 12.72
N LYS A 131 -19.95 6.19 13.32
CA LYS A 131 -20.46 6.01 14.68
C LYS A 131 -19.64 6.87 15.65
N GLY A 132 -20.28 7.83 16.32
CA GLY A 132 -19.64 8.72 17.28
C GLY A 132 -19.18 10.07 16.72
N LEU A 133 -18.84 10.17 15.43
CA LEU A 133 -18.41 11.41 14.77
C LEU A 133 -19.50 12.04 13.88
N GLY A 134 -20.62 11.33 13.68
CA GLY A 134 -21.73 11.77 12.85
C GLY A 134 -21.43 11.76 11.34
N PRO A 135 -22.28 12.44 10.55
CA PRO A 135 -22.11 12.47 9.10
C PRO A 135 -20.90 13.31 8.67
N ARG A 136 -20.23 12.79 7.65
CA ARG A 136 -19.12 13.45 6.95
C ARG A 136 -19.42 13.52 5.46
N ILE A 137 -19.25 14.70 4.89
CA ILE A 137 -19.31 14.92 3.44
C ILE A 137 -17.90 15.27 2.98
N THR A 138 -17.39 14.52 2.02
CA THR A 138 -16.07 14.75 1.43
C THR A 138 -16.23 14.95 -0.07
N MET A 139 -15.60 15.99 -0.60
CA MET A 139 -15.47 16.27 -2.03
C MET A 139 -14.00 16.33 -2.39
N ARG A 140 -13.61 15.61 -3.44
CA ARG A 140 -12.24 15.63 -3.99
C ARG A 140 -12.33 16.09 -5.45
N TYR A 141 -11.71 17.22 -5.74
CA TYR A 141 -11.67 17.84 -7.05
C TYR A 141 -10.29 17.69 -7.68
N ARG A 142 -10.22 17.20 -8.92
CA ARG A 142 -8.98 17.16 -9.69
C ARG A 142 -8.72 18.53 -10.29
N VAL A 143 -7.74 19.25 -9.70
CA VAL A 143 -7.34 20.58 -10.15
C VAL A 143 -6.52 20.50 -11.42
N PHE A 144 -5.64 19.50 -11.51
CA PHE A 144 -4.71 19.33 -12.60
C PHE A 144 -4.40 17.84 -12.80
N SER A 145 -4.21 17.41 -14.03
CA SER A 145 -3.63 16.11 -14.34
C SER A 145 -2.81 16.19 -15.62
N TRP A 146 -1.62 15.58 -15.58
CA TRP A 146 -0.73 15.46 -16.72
C TRP A 146 -0.14 14.06 -16.72
N GLU A 147 -0.43 13.29 -17.79
CA GLU A 147 -0.06 11.88 -17.86
C GLU A 147 -0.44 11.13 -16.58
N ASP A 148 0.55 10.61 -15.86
CA ASP A 148 0.38 9.81 -14.64
C ASP A 148 0.41 10.65 -13.35
N PHE A 149 0.54 11.98 -13.46
CA PHE A 149 0.51 12.92 -12.34
C PHE A 149 -0.88 13.54 -12.16
N GLY A 150 -1.37 13.57 -10.93
CA GLY A 150 -2.61 14.24 -10.54
C GLY A 150 -2.45 15.14 -9.34
N LEU A 151 -3.03 16.34 -9.42
CA LEU A 151 -3.16 17.28 -8.30
C LEU A 151 -4.63 17.44 -7.93
N PHE A 152 -4.96 17.31 -6.65
CA PHE A 152 -6.33 17.31 -6.16
C PHE A 152 -6.48 18.29 -4.99
N LEU A 153 -7.64 18.92 -4.95
CA LEU A 153 -8.14 19.65 -3.79
C LEU A 153 -9.23 18.80 -3.15
N ARG A 154 -9.08 18.47 -1.87
CA ARG A 154 -10.12 17.83 -1.08
C ARG A 154 -10.71 18.86 -0.11
N LEU A 155 -12.04 18.86 -0.02
CA LEU A 155 -12.79 19.59 0.97
C LEU A 155 -13.66 18.59 1.73
N ASP A 156 -13.67 18.64 3.03
CA ASP A 156 -14.56 17.83 3.84
C ASP A 156 -15.23 18.67 4.94
N TYR A 157 -16.41 18.22 5.31
CA TYR A 157 -17.16 18.78 6.41
C TYR A 157 -17.66 17.65 7.31
N ARG A 158 -17.30 17.72 8.57
CA ARG A 158 -17.75 16.80 9.62
C ARG A 158 -18.72 17.56 10.52
N LEU A 159 -19.91 17.01 10.72
CA LEU A 159 -20.96 17.73 11.44
C LEU A 159 -20.52 18.11 12.86
N THR A 160 -19.86 17.19 13.57
CA THR A 160 -19.38 17.41 14.94
C THR A 160 -18.10 18.24 15.00
N LYS A 161 -17.15 18.02 14.08
CA LYS A 161 -15.82 18.64 14.10
C LYS A 161 -15.77 19.97 13.36
N GLY A 162 -16.23 20.03 12.13
CA GLY A 162 -16.20 21.22 11.29
C GLY A 162 -15.58 20.99 9.91
N PRO A 163 -15.17 22.09 9.22
CA PRO A 163 -14.60 22.01 7.89
C PRO A 163 -13.13 21.57 7.90
N GLY A 164 -12.73 20.88 6.84
CA GLY A 164 -11.36 20.53 6.54
C GLY A 164 -11.07 20.66 5.07
N ALA A 165 -9.78 20.82 4.74
CA ALA A 165 -9.30 20.87 3.37
C ALA A 165 -7.94 20.18 3.24
N ALA A 166 -7.68 19.59 2.07
CA ALA A 166 -6.36 19.02 1.74
C ALA A 166 -5.95 19.36 0.32
N ILE A 167 -4.64 19.49 0.14
CA ILE A 167 -3.99 19.43 -1.16
C ILE A 167 -3.31 18.08 -1.26
N GLU A 168 -3.60 17.35 -2.33
CA GLU A 168 -3.10 16.01 -2.55
C GLU A 168 -2.43 15.92 -3.92
N SER A 169 -1.29 15.26 -4.02
CA SER A 169 -0.66 14.92 -5.29
C SER A 169 -0.40 13.43 -5.38
N GLU A 170 -0.57 12.88 -6.58
CA GLU A 170 -0.36 11.48 -6.88
C GLU A 170 0.40 11.35 -8.19
N TYR A 171 1.41 10.52 -8.21
CA TYR A 171 2.13 10.09 -9.39
C TYR A 171 2.37 8.58 -9.32
N PHE A 172 2.01 7.88 -10.37
CA PHE A 172 2.24 6.45 -10.52
C PHE A 172 2.85 6.23 -11.89
N SER A 173 4.13 5.81 -11.94
CA SER A 173 4.74 5.50 -13.23
C SER A 173 4.03 4.33 -13.92
N PRO A 174 4.03 4.28 -15.28
CA PRO A 174 3.37 3.21 -16.03
C PRO A 174 3.88 1.81 -15.69
N ASP A 175 5.17 1.70 -15.37
CA ASP A 175 5.83 0.46 -14.94
C ASP A 175 5.59 0.12 -13.46
N LYS A 176 4.89 0.99 -12.72
CA LYS A 176 4.63 0.91 -11.26
C LYS A 176 5.88 0.90 -10.37
N LYS A 177 7.05 1.20 -10.94
CA LYS A 177 8.33 1.26 -10.18
C LYS A 177 8.50 2.56 -9.41
N THR A 178 7.77 3.61 -9.80
CA THR A 178 7.78 4.89 -9.09
C THR A 178 6.39 5.25 -8.61
N VAL A 179 6.27 5.48 -7.31
CA VAL A 179 5.05 5.97 -6.66
C VAL A 179 5.42 7.19 -5.83
N PHE A 180 4.72 8.29 -6.07
CA PHE A 180 4.84 9.49 -5.26
C PHE A 180 3.44 9.98 -4.89
N VAL A 181 3.18 10.11 -3.59
CA VAL A 181 1.88 10.55 -3.07
C VAL A 181 2.11 11.53 -1.93
N THR A 182 1.41 12.65 -1.95
CA THR A 182 1.40 13.59 -0.83
C THR A 182 -0.01 13.97 -0.43
N ARG A 183 -0.19 14.27 0.85
CA ARG A 183 -1.46 14.77 1.42
C ARG A 183 -1.17 15.78 2.51
N SER A 184 -1.54 17.01 2.26
CA SER A 184 -1.44 18.11 3.22
C SER A 184 -2.85 18.51 3.63
N TYR A 185 -3.29 18.03 4.78
CA TYR A 185 -4.63 18.23 5.33
C TYR A 185 -4.62 19.22 6.49
N GLY A 186 -5.58 20.12 6.50
CA GLY A 186 -5.87 21.02 7.61
C GLY A 186 -7.37 21.02 7.95
N ALA A 187 -7.70 21.14 9.22
CA ALA A 187 -9.07 21.16 9.70
C ALA A 187 -9.26 22.17 10.86
N PHE A 188 -10.49 22.66 10.99
CA PHE A 188 -10.94 23.38 12.17
C PHE A 188 -11.75 22.44 13.05
N ASP A 189 -11.38 22.30 14.31
CA ASP A 189 -12.05 21.42 15.26
C ASP A 189 -12.91 22.26 16.24
N LYS A 190 -14.24 22.18 16.09
CA LYS A 190 -15.19 22.91 16.92
C LYS A 190 -15.29 22.38 18.36
N GLU A 191 -14.87 21.13 18.59
CA GLU A 191 -14.95 20.52 19.92
C GLU A 191 -13.77 20.90 20.82
N VAL A 192 -12.73 21.51 20.26
CA VAL A 192 -11.56 21.97 21.02
C VAL A 192 -11.70 23.48 21.22
N PRO A 193 -12.04 23.94 22.45
CA PRO A 193 -12.35 25.35 22.71
C PRO A 193 -11.14 26.27 22.78
N ASP A 194 -9.92 25.73 22.84
CA ASP A 194 -8.70 26.52 23.05
C ASP A 194 -8.15 27.10 21.76
N GLU A 195 -7.58 28.31 21.82
CA GLU A 195 -7.03 29.01 20.65
C GLU A 195 -5.98 28.23 19.86
N GLU A 196 -5.28 27.31 20.48
CA GLU A 196 -4.29 26.43 19.83
C GLU A 196 -4.88 25.17 19.19
N GLY A 197 -6.01 24.66 19.69
CA GLY A 197 -6.58 23.38 19.29
C GLY A 197 -7.52 23.42 18.10
N TRP A 198 -8.03 24.57 17.71
CA TRP A 198 -9.02 24.68 16.63
C TRP A 198 -8.43 24.52 15.23
N LYS A 199 -7.11 24.74 15.05
CA LYS A 199 -6.38 24.54 13.78
C LYS A 199 -5.54 23.29 13.87
N ARG A 200 -6.03 22.21 13.30
CA ARG A 200 -5.34 20.91 13.30
C ARG A 200 -4.84 20.56 11.91
N TYR A 201 -3.70 19.89 11.81
CA TYR A 201 -3.13 19.51 10.52
C TYR A 201 -2.47 18.15 10.54
N ARG A 202 -2.39 17.53 9.36
CA ARG A 202 -1.61 16.34 9.10
C ARG A 202 -0.97 16.44 7.71
N LEU A 203 0.33 16.26 7.65
CA LEU A 203 1.13 16.29 6.44
C LEU A 203 1.73 14.92 6.22
N GLN A 204 1.35 14.27 5.13
CA GLN A 204 1.80 12.92 4.78
C GLN A 204 2.44 12.89 3.41
N GLY A 205 3.42 12.01 3.24
CA GLY A 205 4.00 11.74 1.93
C GLY A 205 4.66 10.38 1.86
N LEU A 206 4.65 9.84 0.65
CA LEU A 206 5.30 8.61 0.24
C LEU A 206 6.04 8.85 -1.07
N LEU A 207 7.30 8.49 -1.10
CA LEU A 207 8.08 8.28 -2.32
C LEU A 207 8.60 6.83 -2.29
N HIS A 208 8.29 6.09 -3.32
CA HIS A 208 8.87 4.77 -3.58
C HIS A 208 9.38 4.76 -5.01
N HIS A 209 10.64 4.44 -5.18
CA HIS A 209 11.26 4.33 -6.49
C HIS A 209 12.17 3.11 -6.53
N GLU A 210 11.95 2.26 -7.50
CA GLU A 210 12.81 1.12 -7.83
C GLU A 210 13.43 1.34 -9.20
N SER A 211 14.75 1.19 -9.29
CA SER A 211 15.46 1.33 -10.57
C SER A 211 15.02 0.25 -11.58
N LEU A 212 15.22 0.51 -12.87
CA LEU A 212 14.82 -0.43 -13.94
C LEU A 212 15.50 -1.78 -13.82
N ASP A 213 16.73 -1.83 -13.32
CA ASP A 213 17.51 -3.03 -13.05
C ASP A 213 17.19 -3.70 -11.69
N GLU A 214 16.23 -3.13 -10.92
CA GLU A 214 15.79 -3.61 -9.60
C GLU A 214 16.89 -3.64 -8.52
N LYS A 215 18.04 -3.05 -8.81
CA LYS A 215 19.18 -3.03 -7.90
C LYS A 215 19.11 -1.91 -6.86
N THR A 216 18.50 -0.79 -7.19
CA THR A 216 18.41 0.38 -6.33
C THR A 216 16.97 0.67 -5.92
N LEU A 217 16.75 0.79 -4.62
CA LEU A 217 15.47 1.15 -4.01
C LEU A 217 15.64 2.45 -3.23
N VAL A 218 14.79 3.43 -3.53
CA VAL A 218 14.59 4.63 -2.72
C VAL A 218 13.19 4.57 -2.12
N HIS A 219 13.10 4.67 -0.81
CA HIS A 219 11.81 4.72 -0.11
C HIS A 219 11.86 5.82 0.94
N ALA A 220 10.92 6.75 0.86
CA ALA A 220 10.79 7.83 1.82
C ALA A 220 9.32 7.98 2.23
N THR A 221 9.09 8.14 3.52
CA THR A 221 7.78 8.49 4.08
C THR A 221 7.93 9.62 5.08
N TYR A 222 6.92 10.45 5.19
CA TYR A 222 6.79 11.38 6.29
C TYR A 222 5.34 11.45 6.77
N ASP A 223 5.15 11.61 8.08
CA ASP A 223 3.86 11.81 8.71
C ASP A 223 4.02 12.78 9.88
N LYS A 224 3.70 14.05 9.63
CA LYS A 224 3.70 15.12 10.61
C LYS A 224 2.26 15.48 10.93
N TYR A 225 1.88 15.42 12.20
CA TYR A 225 0.54 15.79 12.64
C TYR A 225 0.59 16.67 13.88
N HIS A 226 -0.49 17.40 14.11
CA HIS A 226 -0.56 18.43 15.13
C HIS A 226 -0.51 17.84 16.54
N ASP A 227 -1.28 16.78 16.80
CA ASP A 227 -1.42 16.13 18.10
C ASP A 227 -1.83 14.65 17.98
N LEU A 228 -1.70 13.90 19.07
CA LEU A 228 -1.98 12.45 19.13
C LEU A 228 -3.43 12.09 18.71
N LYS A 229 -4.41 12.96 18.96
CA LYS A 229 -5.82 12.71 18.65
C LYS A 229 -6.16 13.02 17.20
N MET A 230 -5.27 13.67 16.45
CA MET A 230 -5.52 14.05 15.06
C MET A 230 -5.96 12.86 14.20
N ILE A 231 -5.35 11.68 14.39
CA ILE A 231 -5.64 10.48 13.62
C ILE A 231 -6.99 9.87 13.98
N SER A 232 -7.34 9.85 15.28
CA SER A 232 -8.61 9.31 15.76
C SER A 232 -9.80 10.24 15.48
N ASP A 233 -9.59 11.56 15.60
CA ASP A 233 -10.64 12.56 15.44
C ASP A 233 -10.94 12.87 13.96
N PHE A 234 -9.94 12.71 13.09
CA PHE A 234 -10.07 12.93 11.66
C PHE A 234 -9.71 11.67 10.85
N PRO A 235 -10.37 10.52 11.11
CA PRO A 235 -10.11 9.30 10.34
C PRO A 235 -10.45 9.54 8.87
N SER A 236 -9.60 9.06 7.97
CA SER A 236 -9.69 9.32 6.53
C SER A 236 -9.23 8.12 5.73
N SER A 237 -9.71 6.93 6.08
CA SER A 237 -9.30 5.66 5.50
C SER A 237 -9.34 5.63 3.96
N ASP A 238 -10.28 6.37 3.37
CA ASP A 238 -10.44 6.40 1.90
C ASP A 238 -9.33 7.18 1.17
N PHE A 239 -8.62 8.04 1.92
CA PHE A 239 -7.62 8.96 1.38
C PHE A 239 -6.31 8.91 2.18
N GLU A 240 -6.15 7.95 3.08
CA GLU A 240 -4.88 7.75 3.77
C GLU A 240 -3.86 7.14 2.83
N ILE A 241 -2.63 7.61 2.97
CA ILE A 241 -1.49 6.93 2.39
C ILE A 241 -1.26 5.71 3.28
N ASP A 242 -1.31 4.51 2.70
CA ASP A 242 -1.05 3.26 3.41
C ASP A 242 0.46 3.14 3.66
N THR A 243 0.92 3.84 4.69
CA THR A 243 2.31 3.81 5.14
C THR A 243 2.39 3.62 6.63
N GLN A 244 3.55 3.20 7.10
CA GLN A 244 3.86 3.29 8.52
C GLN A 244 3.79 4.77 8.95
N LYS A 245 3.15 5.04 10.10
CA LYS A 245 3.02 6.38 10.68
C LYS A 245 4.37 6.89 11.22
N ARG A 246 5.40 6.90 10.37
CA ARG A 246 6.77 7.28 10.71
C ARG A 246 7.40 8.06 9.57
N THR A 247 8.32 8.94 9.95
CA THR A 247 9.17 9.63 8.99
C THR A 247 10.45 8.85 8.83
N GLN A 248 10.70 8.38 7.62
CA GLN A 248 11.88 7.57 7.34
C GLN A 248 12.33 7.78 5.89
N PHE A 249 13.62 7.60 5.68
CA PHE A 249 14.26 7.54 4.37
C PHE A 249 15.14 6.31 4.29
N LEU A 250 14.97 5.52 3.25
CA LEU A 250 15.78 4.34 2.93
C LEU A 250 16.31 4.46 1.50
N LEU A 251 17.62 4.42 1.37
CA LEU A 251 18.30 4.14 0.10
C LEU A 251 18.97 2.78 0.24
N ARG A 252 18.66 1.84 -0.64
CA ARG A 252 19.28 0.52 -0.71
C ARG A 252 19.79 0.26 -2.11
N HIS A 253 21.01 -0.18 -2.21
CA HIS A 253 21.61 -0.71 -3.44
C HIS A 253 22.07 -2.13 -3.22
N GLN A 254 21.75 -3.02 -4.14
CA GLN A 254 22.02 -4.44 -4.04
C GLN A 254 22.55 -4.98 -5.37
N GLU A 255 23.77 -5.47 -5.35
CA GLU A 255 24.37 -6.24 -6.42
C GLU A 255 24.26 -7.75 -6.16
N ASP A 256 24.80 -8.58 -7.05
CA ASP A 256 24.74 -10.04 -6.93
C ASP A 256 25.36 -10.55 -5.63
N ILE A 257 26.47 -9.95 -5.20
CA ILE A 257 27.26 -10.38 -4.05
C ILE A 257 27.27 -9.38 -2.92
N THR A 258 26.99 -8.09 -3.16
CA THR A 258 27.09 -7.03 -2.17
C THR A 258 25.78 -6.30 -2.01
N PHE A 259 25.55 -5.75 -0.83
CA PHE A 259 24.47 -4.80 -0.59
C PHE A 259 24.97 -3.63 0.28
N ALA A 260 24.39 -2.48 0.05
CA ALA A 260 24.59 -1.30 0.88
C ALA A 260 23.23 -0.59 1.09
N SER A 261 23.04 0.00 2.26
CA SER A 261 21.85 0.80 2.54
C SER A 261 22.16 1.93 3.51
N ILE A 262 21.44 3.03 3.34
CA ILE A 262 21.41 4.16 4.28
C ILE A 262 19.96 4.32 4.73
N PHE A 263 19.75 4.34 6.02
CA PHE A 263 18.46 4.52 6.65
C PHE A 263 18.50 5.72 7.60
N VAL A 264 17.52 6.60 7.47
CA VAL A 264 17.36 7.78 8.33
C VAL A 264 15.95 7.78 8.89
N GLU A 265 15.81 7.92 10.20
CA GLU A 265 14.53 7.92 10.91
C GLU A 265 14.55 9.02 12.00
N PRO A 266 14.26 10.28 11.61
CA PRO A 266 14.17 11.39 12.57
C PRO A 266 12.79 11.45 13.23
N ARG A 267 12.72 12.01 14.43
CA ARG A 267 11.44 12.36 15.08
C ARG A 267 10.89 13.67 14.51
N LEU A 268 9.70 13.64 13.92
CA LEU A 268 8.97 14.84 13.51
C LEU A 268 7.91 15.28 14.52
N ASN A 269 7.35 14.35 15.28
CA ASN A 269 6.25 14.59 16.22
C ASN A 269 6.78 14.60 17.66
N PRO A 270 6.66 15.71 18.39
CA PRO A 270 7.28 15.86 19.72
C PRO A 270 6.63 14.99 20.81
N PHE A 271 5.43 14.48 20.56
CA PHE A 271 4.68 13.60 21.47
C PHE A 271 4.99 12.11 21.24
N GLU A 272 5.94 11.78 20.38
CA GLU A 272 6.40 10.40 20.13
C GLU A 272 7.75 10.15 20.79
N SER A 273 7.88 8.98 21.44
CA SER A 273 9.18 8.46 21.86
C SER A 273 9.72 7.54 20.78
N ILE A 274 10.93 7.80 20.30
CA ILE A 274 11.52 7.07 19.18
C ILE A 274 13.03 6.92 19.34
N ASN A 275 13.54 5.79 18.87
CA ASN A 275 14.97 5.60 18.67
C ASN A 275 15.35 6.09 17.27
N GLN A 276 15.80 7.33 17.19
CA GLN A 276 16.22 7.95 15.94
C GLN A 276 17.47 7.26 15.37
N LYS A 277 17.54 7.21 14.05
CA LYS A 277 18.71 6.73 13.29
C LYS A 277 19.16 7.85 12.35
N LEU A 278 20.31 8.50 12.63
CA LEU A 278 20.70 9.78 12.06
C LEU A 278 22.16 9.84 11.54
N PRO A 279 22.54 9.12 10.46
CA PRO A 279 21.91 7.99 9.77
C PRO A 279 22.32 6.63 10.36
N LEU A 280 21.76 5.55 9.81
CA LEU A 280 22.24 4.18 9.98
C LEU A 280 22.63 3.62 8.60
N ALA A 281 23.92 3.46 8.36
CA ALA A 281 24.45 2.81 7.17
C ALA A 281 24.70 1.32 7.44
N LYS A 282 24.34 0.48 6.49
CA LYS A 282 24.61 -0.97 6.52
C LYS A 282 25.21 -1.40 5.19
N ALA A 283 26.22 -2.27 5.27
CA ALA A 283 26.79 -2.92 4.09
C ALA A 283 27.12 -4.38 4.40
N GLY A 284 27.16 -5.20 3.38
CA GLY A 284 27.52 -6.59 3.57
C GLY A 284 27.79 -7.32 2.26
N ILE A 285 28.35 -8.51 2.43
CA ILE A 285 28.65 -9.44 1.36
C ILE A 285 27.79 -10.67 1.59
N ARG A 286 27.08 -11.12 0.55
CA ARG A 286 26.34 -12.38 0.57
C ARG A 286 27.31 -13.56 0.76
N PRO A 287 26.84 -14.72 1.19
CA PRO A 287 27.69 -15.87 1.40
C PRO A 287 28.52 -16.22 0.15
N LEU A 288 29.83 -16.12 0.27
CA LEU A 288 30.81 -16.47 -0.75
C LEU A 288 31.68 -17.62 -0.27
N THR A 289 31.98 -18.56 -1.18
CA THR A 289 32.90 -19.64 -0.89
C THR A 289 34.34 -19.13 -0.89
N ILE A 290 35.06 -19.43 0.19
CA ILE A 290 36.49 -19.07 0.32
C ILE A 290 37.33 -20.06 -0.50
N GLY A 291 37.77 -19.64 -1.68
CA GLY A 291 38.55 -20.48 -2.58
C GLY A 291 37.86 -21.83 -2.84
N ASN A 292 38.60 -22.92 -2.77
CA ASN A 292 38.11 -24.30 -3.01
C ASN A 292 37.78 -25.04 -1.68
N THR A 293 37.68 -24.34 -0.56
CA THR A 293 37.52 -24.99 0.77
C THR A 293 36.10 -25.48 1.06
N GLY A 294 35.12 -25.02 0.31
CA GLY A 294 33.69 -25.23 0.62
C GLY A 294 33.19 -24.49 1.85
N ILE A 295 34.01 -23.61 2.44
CA ILE A 295 33.61 -22.73 3.55
C ILE A 295 32.99 -21.49 2.95
N LEU A 296 31.79 -21.14 3.42
CA LEU A 296 31.08 -19.92 3.06
C LEU A 296 31.35 -18.85 4.12
N SER A 297 31.63 -17.64 3.67
CA SER A 297 31.82 -16.46 4.51
C SER A 297 30.71 -15.44 4.27
N GLU A 298 30.02 -15.01 5.30
CA GLU A 298 29.03 -13.97 5.30
C GLU A 298 29.51 -12.84 6.22
N ASN A 299 29.53 -11.60 5.70
CA ASN A 299 30.07 -10.45 6.41
C ASN A 299 29.08 -9.30 6.33
N ARG A 300 28.80 -8.66 7.48
CA ARG A 300 27.94 -7.48 7.59
C ARG A 300 28.60 -6.46 8.51
N VAL A 301 28.50 -5.21 8.12
CA VAL A 301 28.89 -4.06 8.93
C VAL A 301 27.75 -3.06 8.96
N SER A 302 27.54 -2.45 10.12
CA SER A 302 26.63 -1.31 10.27
C SER A 302 27.29 -0.21 11.08
N ALA A 303 27.07 1.03 10.67
CA ALA A 303 27.57 2.22 11.36
C ALA A 303 26.46 3.25 11.40
N GLY A 304 26.21 3.86 12.54
CA GLY A 304 25.15 4.86 12.66
C GLY A 304 25.25 5.67 13.94
N TYR A 305 24.56 6.81 13.90
CA TYR A 305 24.27 7.61 15.09
C TYR A 305 22.85 7.30 15.54
N LEU A 306 22.73 6.78 16.75
CA LEU A 306 21.48 6.39 17.37
C LEU A 306 21.17 7.35 18.52
N ASP A 307 19.92 7.80 18.58
CA ASP A 307 19.50 8.81 19.54
C ASP A 307 18.08 8.48 20.02
N TYR A 308 17.95 8.04 21.26
CA TYR A 308 16.66 7.73 21.85
C TYR A 308 16.09 8.97 22.54
N VAL A 309 15.03 9.52 21.94
CA VAL A 309 14.32 10.70 22.42
C VAL A 309 12.95 10.31 22.96
N TYR A 310 12.60 10.87 24.11
CA TYR A 310 11.30 10.64 24.74
C TYR A 310 10.27 11.68 24.29
N ALA A 311 8.98 11.32 24.31
CA ALA A 311 7.89 12.25 24.14
C ALA A 311 7.98 13.40 25.17
N HIS A 312 7.67 14.63 24.76
CA HIS A 312 7.78 15.81 25.63
C HIS A 312 6.95 15.65 26.93
N GLU A 313 5.75 15.05 26.84
CA GLU A 313 4.89 14.81 28.01
C GLU A 313 5.56 13.87 29.03
N LEU A 314 6.29 12.84 28.53
CA LEU A 314 7.01 11.92 29.42
C LEU A 314 8.19 12.61 30.10
N VAL A 315 8.97 13.41 29.39
CA VAL A 315 10.08 14.17 29.97
C VAL A 315 9.58 15.16 31.01
N HIS A 316 8.45 15.82 30.76
CA HIS A 316 7.83 16.72 31.72
C HIS A 316 7.33 16.00 32.98
N SER A 317 6.72 14.82 32.82
CA SER A 317 6.21 14.01 33.94
C SER A 317 7.30 13.28 34.72
N TYR A 318 8.42 12.96 34.08
CA TYR A 318 9.54 12.20 34.63
C TYR A 318 10.87 12.87 34.30
N PRO A 319 11.28 13.94 35.02
CA PRO A 319 12.52 14.70 34.74
C PRO A 319 13.81 13.86 34.83
N ALA A 320 13.75 12.68 35.45
CA ALA A 320 14.88 11.73 35.54
C ALA A 320 15.13 10.97 34.22
N LEU A 321 14.23 11.07 33.24
CA LEU A 321 14.47 10.48 31.92
C LEU A 321 15.47 11.34 31.16
N HIS A 322 16.57 10.72 30.80
CA HIS A 322 17.62 11.36 29.98
C HIS A 322 17.62 10.77 28.58
N GLU A 323 17.78 11.65 27.60
CA GLU A 323 18.02 11.24 26.22
C GLU A 323 19.35 10.45 26.15
N THR A 324 19.35 9.39 25.36
CA THR A 324 20.52 8.53 25.21
C THR A 324 20.96 8.50 23.77
N HIS A 325 22.21 8.84 23.50
CA HIS A 325 22.74 8.87 22.15
C HIS A 325 24.14 8.27 22.08
N ALA A 326 24.43 7.61 20.97
CA ALA A 326 25.77 7.11 20.67
C ALA A 326 25.97 6.89 19.16
N ALA A 327 27.20 7.13 18.71
CA ALA A 327 27.64 6.53 17.47
C ALA A 327 27.96 5.05 17.73
N ARG A 328 27.39 4.18 16.89
CA ARG A 328 27.47 2.73 17.02
C ARG A 328 28.06 2.13 15.76
N LEU A 329 29.08 1.31 15.92
CA LEU A 329 29.68 0.49 14.86
C LEU A 329 29.49 -0.99 15.22
N GLU A 330 28.92 -1.77 14.33
CA GLU A 330 28.74 -3.20 14.49
C GLU A 330 29.32 -3.97 13.33
N THR A 331 29.94 -5.11 13.62
CA THR A 331 30.34 -6.09 12.61
C THR A 331 29.86 -7.47 13.01
N LYS A 332 29.29 -8.19 12.03
CA LYS A 332 28.87 -9.59 12.15
C LYS A 332 29.55 -10.39 11.04
N ASN A 333 30.41 -11.32 11.40
CA ASN A 333 31.13 -12.18 10.49
C ASN A 333 30.83 -13.62 10.82
N ARG A 334 30.40 -14.40 9.85
CA ARG A 334 29.98 -15.79 10.01
C ARG A 334 30.64 -16.65 8.96
N LEU A 335 31.22 -17.76 9.40
CA LEU A 335 31.75 -18.82 8.56
C LEU A 335 30.91 -20.07 8.76
N TYR A 336 30.61 -20.79 7.70
CA TYR A 336 29.91 -22.05 7.78
C TYR A 336 30.25 -22.96 6.59
N ARG A 337 30.23 -24.28 6.84
CA ARG A 337 30.57 -25.26 5.81
C ARG A 337 29.50 -26.34 5.74
N PRO A 338 28.56 -26.28 4.78
CA PRO A 338 27.63 -27.37 4.56
C PRO A 338 28.35 -28.55 3.92
N PHE A 339 28.14 -29.76 4.44
CA PHE A 339 28.59 -30.99 3.87
C PHE A 339 27.62 -32.13 4.20
N SER A 340 27.73 -33.23 3.45
CA SER A 340 26.88 -34.41 3.66
C SER A 340 27.73 -35.59 4.09
N ALA A 341 27.25 -36.32 5.12
CA ALA A 341 27.83 -37.58 5.60
C ALA A 341 26.71 -38.63 5.54
N GLY A 342 26.67 -39.36 4.43
CA GLY A 342 25.56 -40.26 4.11
C GLY A 342 24.22 -39.49 4.02
N PRO A 343 23.17 -39.88 4.77
CA PRO A 343 21.88 -39.18 4.74
C PRO A 343 21.86 -37.89 5.55
N LEU A 344 22.92 -37.59 6.31
CA LEU A 344 23.00 -36.42 7.18
C LEU A 344 23.60 -35.26 6.41
N HIS A 345 22.89 -34.11 6.48
CA HIS A 345 23.42 -32.82 6.07
C HIS A 345 23.83 -32.05 7.32
N ILE A 346 25.12 -31.70 7.38
CA ILE A 346 25.74 -31.08 8.57
C ILE A 346 26.28 -29.72 8.14
N THR A 347 25.96 -28.69 8.91
CA THR A 347 26.46 -27.33 8.65
C THR A 347 26.98 -26.72 9.95
N PRO A 348 28.26 -26.96 10.27
CA PRO A 348 28.90 -26.26 11.39
C PRO A 348 29.01 -24.77 11.07
N THR A 349 28.90 -23.94 12.12
CA THR A 349 28.96 -22.48 12.03
C THR A 349 29.86 -21.92 13.10
N ALA A 350 30.65 -20.92 12.76
CA ALA A 350 31.43 -20.13 13.70
C ALA A 350 31.40 -18.66 13.26
N GLY A 351 31.41 -17.73 14.18
CA GLY A 351 31.38 -16.31 13.83
C GLY A 351 31.84 -15.41 14.94
N ILE A 352 31.92 -14.13 14.63
CA ILE A 352 32.25 -13.07 15.57
C ILE A 352 31.25 -11.95 15.38
N GLN A 353 30.67 -11.47 16.46
CA GLN A 353 29.90 -10.24 16.50
C GLN A 353 30.59 -9.27 17.45
N ALA A 354 30.87 -8.06 16.97
CA ALA A 354 31.45 -7.01 17.78
C ALA A 354 30.67 -5.71 17.60
N ILE A 355 30.46 -4.99 18.68
CA ILE A 355 29.78 -3.71 18.72
C ILE A 355 30.63 -2.71 19.47
N PHE A 356 30.81 -1.53 18.93
CA PHE A 356 31.49 -0.41 19.52
C PHE A 356 30.55 0.79 19.64
N TYR A 357 30.57 1.45 20.81
CA TYR A 357 29.84 2.69 21.07
C TYR A 357 30.86 3.77 21.48
N ASN A 358 30.68 4.99 20.94
CA ASN A 358 31.51 6.13 21.33
C ASN A 358 31.07 6.77 22.65
N ASN A 359 29.87 6.41 23.14
CA ASN A 359 29.29 6.95 24.37
C ASN A 359 28.50 5.88 25.13
N ASN A 360 28.53 5.94 26.46
CA ASN A 360 27.84 5.04 27.37
C ASN A 360 27.25 5.82 28.56
N PRO A 361 26.55 5.20 29.52
CA PRO A 361 26.01 5.88 30.70
C PRO A 361 27.07 6.55 31.60
N GLN A 362 28.36 6.23 31.45
CA GLN A 362 29.49 6.83 32.14
C GLN A 362 30.22 7.89 31.30
N PHE A 363 29.68 8.22 30.11
CA PHE A 363 30.27 9.15 29.13
C PHE A 363 31.64 8.70 28.58
N GLU A 364 31.81 7.39 28.46
CA GLU A 364 33.03 6.76 27.93
C GLU A 364 32.72 5.93 26.69
N SER A 365 33.72 5.65 25.87
CA SER A 365 33.59 4.69 24.78
C SER A 365 33.69 3.26 25.30
N ILE A 366 32.86 2.38 24.74
CA ILE A 366 32.83 0.97 25.13
C ILE A 366 32.68 0.06 23.91
N GLY A 367 33.38 -1.07 23.96
CA GLY A 367 33.27 -2.14 22.98
C GLY A 367 32.90 -3.46 23.62
N GLN A 368 32.04 -4.22 22.94
CA GLN A 368 31.71 -5.59 23.30
C GLN A 368 31.85 -6.51 22.11
N GLY A 369 32.13 -7.78 22.38
CA GLY A 369 32.27 -8.78 21.34
C GLY A 369 31.98 -10.16 21.88
N VAL A 370 31.40 -10.99 21.05
CA VAL A 370 31.10 -12.39 21.33
C VAL A 370 31.54 -13.26 20.15
N ILE A 371 31.92 -14.48 20.45
CA ILE A 371 32.10 -15.54 19.46
C ILE A 371 30.79 -16.31 19.41
N THR A 372 30.29 -16.50 18.20
CA THR A 372 29.11 -17.34 17.91
C THR A 372 29.61 -18.68 17.40
N TYR A 373 29.03 -19.79 17.86
CA TYR A 373 29.40 -21.13 17.44
C TYR A 373 28.18 -22.03 17.46
N GLY A 374 28.20 -23.04 16.59
CA GLY A 374 27.07 -23.97 16.52
C GLY A 374 27.03 -24.76 15.25
N GLY A 375 25.86 -25.20 14.88
CA GLY A 375 25.61 -25.87 13.62
C GLY A 375 24.26 -26.54 13.56
N THR A 376 23.91 -26.97 12.35
CA THR A 376 22.69 -27.72 12.08
C THR A 376 23.00 -29.11 11.59
N ILE A 377 22.23 -30.10 12.03
CA ILE A 377 22.24 -31.45 11.53
C ILE A 377 20.81 -31.76 11.08
N GLN A 378 20.65 -32.23 9.86
CA GLN A 378 19.36 -32.59 9.29
C GLN A 378 19.44 -33.82 8.42
N ALA A 379 18.37 -34.62 8.40
CA ALA A 379 18.29 -35.83 7.61
C ALA A 379 16.97 -35.84 6.81
N PRO A 380 16.98 -35.51 5.50
CA PRO A 380 15.77 -35.58 4.71
C PRO A 380 15.44 -37.03 4.33
N PHE A 381 14.34 -37.55 4.84
CA PHE A 381 13.76 -38.81 4.42
C PHE A 381 12.59 -38.53 3.50
N TYR A 382 12.49 -39.24 2.38
CA TYR A 382 11.39 -39.06 1.47
C TYR A 382 10.79 -40.40 0.98
N ARG A 383 9.49 -40.36 0.77
CA ARG A 383 8.74 -41.44 0.14
C ARG A 383 7.94 -40.86 -1.02
N LYS A 384 8.09 -41.49 -2.17
CA LYS A 384 7.37 -41.12 -3.39
C LYS A 384 6.10 -41.97 -3.49
N TYR A 385 4.96 -41.29 -3.67
CA TYR A 385 3.65 -41.90 -4.00
C TYR A 385 3.32 -41.55 -5.45
N SER A 386 2.27 -42.13 -6.01
CA SER A 386 1.90 -41.92 -7.41
C SER A 386 1.70 -40.44 -7.80
N SER A 387 1.09 -39.65 -6.91
CA SER A 387 0.69 -38.23 -7.14
C SER A 387 1.45 -37.22 -6.30
N TYR A 388 2.20 -37.63 -5.28
CA TYR A 388 2.92 -36.72 -4.40
C TYR A 388 4.19 -37.35 -3.81
N ARG A 389 5.10 -36.49 -3.36
CA ARG A 389 6.32 -36.88 -2.66
C ARG A 389 6.22 -36.35 -1.22
N HIS A 390 6.20 -37.26 -0.25
CA HIS A 390 6.26 -36.91 1.16
C HIS A 390 7.71 -36.80 1.62
N VAL A 391 8.06 -35.71 2.28
CA VAL A 391 9.42 -35.47 2.78
C VAL A 391 9.32 -35.18 4.28
N VAL A 392 10.01 -35.96 5.09
CA VAL A 392 10.14 -35.72 6.52
C VAL A 392 11.60 -35.40 6.82
N LYS A 393 11.84 -34.25 7.40
CA LYS A 393 13.19 -33.76 7.69
C LYS A 393 13.35 -33.48 9.18
N PRO A 394 13.78 -34.45 9.99
CA PRO A 394 14.24 -34.20 11.34
C PRO A 394 15.48 -33.31 11.31
N TYR A 395 15.53 -32.37 12.23
CA TYR A 395 16.66 -31.48 12.37
C TYR A 395 17.02 -31.25 13.84
N MET A 396 18.26 -30.94 14.06
CA MET A 396 18.82 -30.48 15.32
C MET A 396 19.70 -29.26 15.03
N GLU A 397 19.48 -28.19 15.74
CA GLU A 397 20.23 -26.94 15.64
C GLU A 397 20.77 -26.59 17.03
N TYR A 398 22.06 -26.40 17.10
CA TYR A 398 22.73 -25.89 18.29
C TYR A 398 23.34 -24.54 18.00
N GLU A 399 23.13 -23.58 18.87
CA GLU A 399 23.68 -22.23 18.78
C GLU A 399 24.19 -21.79 20.15
N GLY A 400 25.42 -21.31 20.21
CA GLY A 400 26.05 -20.79 21.38
C GLY A 400 26.69 -19.43 21.16
N LEU A 401 26.62 -18.58 22.16
CA LEU A 401 27.33 -17.30 22.26
C LEU A 401 28.19 -17.29 23.51
N THR A 402 29.42 -16.81 23.37
CA THR A 402 30.31 -16.61 24.52
C THR A 402 29.85 -15.43 25.38
N ASN A 403 30.33 -15.35 26.61
CA ASN A 403 30.02 -14.23 27.48
C ASN A 403 30.64 -12.92 26.93
N PRO A 404 29.85 -11.85 26.72
CA PRO A 404 30.40 -10.55 26.34
C PRO A 404 31.23 -9.93 27.45
N ARG A 405 32.22 -9.11 27.10
CA ARG A 405 33.05 -8.40 28.07
C ARG A 405 32.29 -7.30 28.82
N ALA A 406 31.43 -6.56 28.10
CA ALA A 406 30.62 -5.49 28.65
C ALA A 406 29.29 -6.04 29.22
N ARG A 407 28.90 -5.57 30.39
CA ARG A 407 27.57 -5.86 30.96
C ARG A 407 26.53 -4.95 30.35
N LEU A 408 25.25 -5.36 30.31
CA LEU A 408 24.13 -4.57 29.79
C LEU A 408 24.01 -3.19 30.48
N SER A 409 24.36 -3.07 31.75
CA SER A 409 24.32 -1.79 32.46
C SER A 409 25.46 -0.82 32.10
N GLN A 410 26.44 -1.24 31.33
CA GLN A 410 27.60 -0.43 30.93
C GLN A 410 27.47 0.21 29.57
N HIS A 411 26.42 -0.08 28.82
CA HIS A 411 26.16 0.54 27.51
C HIS A 411 24.67 0.82 27.32
N TYR A 412 24.34 1.71 26.38
CA TYR A 412 22.96 1.96 25.98
C TYR A 412 22.43 0.78 25.18
N THR A 413 21.13 0.51 25.31
CA THR A 413 20.42 -0.52 24.55
C THR A 413 19.45 0.16 23.57
N PHE A 414 19.84 0.28 22.32
CA PHE A 414 19.03 0.89 21.26
C PHE A 414 18.17 -0.13 20.53
N SER A 415 18.58 -1.40 20.51
CA SER A 415 17.88 -2.48 19.84
C SER A 415 18.12 -3.82 20.56
N ILE A 416 17.40 -4.84 20.14
CA ILE A 416 17.61 -6.21 20.63
C ILE A 416 19.01 -6.74 20.32
N ASP A 417 19.65 -6.26 19.25
CA ASP A 417 21.00 -6.65 18.86
C ASP A 417 22.08 -6.20 19.88
N ASP A 418 21.76 -5.21 20.72
CA ASP A 418 22.66 -4.68 21.75
C ASP A 418 22.67 -5.56 23.01
N GLY A 419 21.65 -6.40 23.18
CA GLY A 419 21.46 -7.27 24.30
C GLY A 419 22.27 -8.57 24.20
N LEU A 420 23.59 -8.48 23.96
CA LEU A 420 24.44 -9.67 23.91
C LEU A 420 24.60 -10.28 25.30
N TYR A 421 24.35 -11.57 25.41
CA TYR A 421 24.60 -12.35 26.64
C TYR A 421 24.96 -13.79 26.28
N GLN A 422 25.59 -14.49 27.24
CA GLN A 422 25.92 -15.89 27.04
C GLN A 422 24.64 -16.73 26.91
N ILE A 423 24.55 -17.45 25.82
CA ILE A 423 23.43 -18.37 25.55
C ILE A 423 23.94 -19.66 24.94
N ASN A 424 23.29 -20.75 25.28
CA ASN A 424 23.43 -22.03 24.61
C ASN A 424 22.01 -22.56 24.36
N SER A 425 21.66 -22.73 23.11
CA SER A 425 20.33 -23.15 22.71
C SER A 425 20.41 -24.40 21.85
N LEU A 426 19.59 -25.38 22.17
CA LEU A 426 19.39 -26.56 21.35
C LEU A 426 17.95 -26.63 20.89
N LYS A 427 17.74 -26.60 19.58
CA LYS A 427 16.45 -26.78 18.96
C LYS A 427 16.39 -28.10 18.22
N THR A 428 15.32 -28.85 18.40
CA THR A 428 15.06 -30.10 17.67
C THR A 428 13.65 -30.04 17.10
N GLY A 429 13.46 -30.60 15.92
CA GLY A 429 12.15 -30.59 15.29
C GLY A 429 12.06 -31.48 14.06
N LEU A 430 10.86 -31.51 13.50
CA LEU A 430 10.51 -32.18 12.28
C LEU A 430 9.90 -31.18 11.32
N CYS A 431 10.45 -31.06 10.11
CA CYS A 431 9.80 -30.39 9.02
C CYS A 431 9.12 -31.43 8.12
N ASN A 432 7.88 -31.17 7.73
CA ASN A 432 7.07 -32.03 6.92
C ASN A 432 6.60 -31.27 5.66
#